data_15b7e473502cba5609c687a8f747552e
#
_entry.id   15b7e473502cba5609c687a8f747552e
#
_cell.length_a   1.000
_cell.length_b   1.000
_cell.length_c   1.000
_cell.angle_alpha   90.00
_cell.angle_beta   90.00
_cell.angle_gamma   90.00
#
_symmetry.space_group_name_H-M   'P 1'
#
loop_
_entity.id
_entity.type
_entity.pdbx_description
1 polymer ?
#
loop_
_entity_poly.entity_id
_entity_poly.type
_entity_poly.pdbx_seq_one_letter_code
_entity_poly.pdbx_strand_id
1 'polypeptide(L)'
;MPERSKQYMWVMHSPGKSGGPPIYLYEYLGGRNGEVIQDYLNGYKGVLVTDGYQPYHTIMKNSNDITVAGCYSHVRRKFAEIVKAVRKGEKLTPAQEIAAEAVKRIDALYHLDNKFKDSSDEERLKNRQENIRPLVDDFFAWVKTFDSQTVSSSKLRTALNYAENQEYYLRTFLDHPEVPLDNNDAERSIRKFCVGKHNWHIIDSKNGAASSAFYYSIAETAKANGLKPYEYMRYLISELIKYPRENIPYDELEKLMPWSDTLPEICHNKK
;
A
#
# COMPACT_ATOMS: atom_id res chain seq x y z
N MET A 1 -30.19 9.68 -19.19
CA MET A 1 -29.33 8.50 -18.96
C MET A 1 -29.06 8.44 -17.46
N PRO A 2 -29.22 7.31 -16.77
CA PRO A 2 -28.87 7.24 -15.38
C PRO A 2 -27.40 7.60 -15.23
N GLU A 3 -27.07 8.45 -14.25
CA GLU A 3 -25.69 8.80 -13.90
C GLU A 3 -24.92 7.50 -13.69
N ARG A 4 -23.89 7.27 -14.50
CA ARG A 4 -23.02 6.10 -14.33
C ARG A 4 -22.28 6.31 -13.01
N SER A 5 -22.67 5.58 -11.97
CA SER A 5 -21.98 5.61 -10.70
C SER A 5 -20.50 5.26 -10.92
N LYS A 6 -19.58 6.04 -10.33
CA LYS A 6 -18.15 5.77 -10.40
C LYS A 6 -17.87 4.41 -9.76
N GLN A 7 -17.17 3.56 -10.47
CA GLN A 7 -16.76 2.24 -10.04
C GLN A 7 -15.26 2.24 -9.76
N TYR A 8 -14.79 1.38 -8.87
CA TYR A 8 -13.43 1.40 -8.39
C TYR A 8 -12.78 0.02 -8.48
N MET A 9 -11.55 -0.02 -9.00
CA MET A 9 -10.67 -1.17 -8.87
C MET A 9 -9.79 -0.94 -7.63
N TRP A 10 -9.86 -1.85 -6.69
CA TRP A 10 -9.08 -1.86 -5.47
C TRP A 10 -7.88 -2.76 -5.63
N VAL A 11 -6.83 -2.50 -4.86
CA VAL A 11 -5.70 -3.40 -4.74
C VAL A 11 -5.26 -3.46 -3.28
N MET A 12 -5.10 -4.68 -2.79
CA MET A 12 -4.46 -4.97 -1.52
C MET A 12 -3.17 -5.71 -1.76
N HIS A 13 -2.19 -5.43 -0.95
CA HIS A 13 -0.86 -6.02 -1.07
C HIS A 13 -0.39 -6.49 0.30
N SER A 14 -0.04 -7.78 0.38
CA SER A 14 0.76 -8.34 1.46
C SER A 14 2.21 -8.41 0.98
N PRO A 15 3.18 -7.82 1.71
CA PRO A 15 4.58 -7.79 1.25
C PRO A 15 5.33 -9.12 1.39
N GLY A 16 4.68 -10.16 1.93
CA GLY A 16 5.32 -11.47 2.12
C GLY A 16 6.35 -11.47 3.26
N LYS A 17 6.17 -10.62 4.26
CA LYS A 17 6.98 -10.60 5.49
C LYS A 17 6.29 -11.42 6.59
N SER A 18 7.03 -11.72 7.66
CA SER A 18 6.50 -12.49 8.80
C SER A 18 6.00 -13.89 8.42
N GLY A 19 6.67 -14.54 7.45
CA GLY A 19 6.46 -15.95 7.09
C GLY A 19 5.38 -16.21 6.04
N GLY A 20 4.69 -15.19 5.53
CA GLY A 20 3.73 -15.35 4.44
C GLY A 20 4.31 -15.00 3.07
N PRO A 21 3.69 -15.48 1.97
CA PRO A 21 4.07 -15.12 0.62
C PRO A 21 3.64 -13.69 0.26
N PRO A 22 4.32 -13.02 -0.71
CA PRO A 22 3.83 -11.78 -1.26
C PRO A 22 2.57 -12.01 -2.09
N ILE A 23 1.51 -11.24 -1.80
CA ILE A 23 0.20 -11.37 -2.46
C ILE A 23 -0.26 -10.01 -2.96
N TYR A 24 -0.75 -9.96 -4.19
CA TYR A 24 -1.48 -8.85 -4.77
C TYR A 24 -2.92 -9.28 -5.04
N LEU A 25 -3.87 -8.64 -4.42
CA LEU A 25 -5.29 -8.92 -4.60
C LEU A 25 -5.96 -7.70 -5.19
N TYR A 26 -6.40 -7.82 -6.45
CA TYR A 26 -7.23 -6.83 -7.12
C TYR A 26 -8.69 -7.21 -6.92
N GLU A 27 -9.51 -6.22 -6.65
CA GLU A 27 -10.94 -6.43 -6.46
C GLU A 27 -11.75 -5.29 -7.09
N TYR A 28 -12.83 -5.66 -7.76
CA TYR A 28 -13.76 -4.70 -8.32
C TYR A 28 -14.90 -4.48 -7.33
N LEU A 29 -14.91 -3.31 -6.72
CA LEU A 29 -15.94 -2.93 -5.74
C LEU A 29 -16.82 -1.80 -6.29
N GLY A 30 -18.13 -1.88 -5.98
CA GLY A 30 -19.13 -0.93 -6.47
C GLY A 30 -19.00 0.49 -5.92
N GLY A 31 -18.06 0.76 -5.01
CA GLY A 31 -17.85 2.05 -4.40
C GLY A 31 -16.54 2.16 -3.65
N ARG A 32 -16.38 3.28 -2.94
CA ARG A 32 -15.25 3.52 -2.03
C ARG A 32 -15.68 4.10 -0.68
N ASN A 33 -16.95 4.00 -0.33
CA ASN A 33 -17.43 4.41 0.97
C ASN A 33 -17.01 3.43 2.08
N GLY A 34 -17.19 3.83 3.34
CA GLY A 34 -16.75 3.05 4.49
C GLY A 34 -17.43 1.68 4.59
N GLU A 35 -18.71 1.57 4.21
CA GLU A 35 -19.46 0.31 4.26
C GLU A 35 -18.87 -0.72 3.31
N VAL A 36 -18.61 -0.36 2.05
CA VAL A 36 -17.99 -1.26 1.05
C VAL A 36 -16.63 -1.77 1.51
N ILE A 37 -15.82 -0.90 2.15
CA ILE A 37 -14.51 -1.28 2.63
C ILE A 37 -14.64 -2.18 3.87
N GLN A 38 -15.59 -1.87 4.76
CA GLN A 38 -15.84 -2.65 5.98
C GLN A 38 -16.32 -4.07 5.64
N ASP A 39 -17.24 -4.20 4.71
CA ASP A 39 -17.75 -5.50 4.23
C ASP A 39 -16.61 -6.31 3.59
N TYR A 40 -15.78 -5.67 2.79
CA TYR A 40 -14.65 -6.33 2.13
C TYR A 40 -13.58 -6.80 3.12
N LEU A 41 -13.32 -6.03 4.19
CA LEU A 41 -12.35 -6.37 5.23
C LEU A 41 -12.96 -7.22 6.37
N ASN A 42 -14.18 -7.69 6.22
CA ASN A 42 -14.83 -8.52 7.24
C ASN A 42 -14.01 -9.79 7.50
N GLY A 43 -13.69 -10.03 8.77
CA GLY A 43 -12.84 -11.15 9.20
C GLY A 43 -11.33 -10.92 9.04
N TYR A 44 -10.89 -9.81 8.46
CA TYR A 44 -9.46 -9.46 8.43
C TYR A 44 -8.97 -9.08 9.83
N LYS A 45 -7.79 -9.58 10.19
CA LYS A 45 -7.06 -9.26 11.43
C LYS A 45 -5.64 -8.87 11.11
N GLY A 46 -5.22 -7.70 11.59
CA GLY A 46 -3.86 -7.23 11.39
C GLY A 46 -3.74 -5.73 11.13
N VAL A 47 -2.62 -5.32 10.55
CA VAL A 47 -2.33 -3.91 10.30
C VAL A 47 -2.57 -3.55 8.83
N LEU A 48 -3.35 -2.50 8.60
CA LEU A 48 -3.68 -1.98 7.28
C LEU A 48 -2.94 -0.65 7.04
N VAL A 49 -1.99 -0.63 6.10
CA VAL A 49 -1.27 0.60 5.72
C VAL A 49 -2.06 1.36 4.67
N THR A 50 -2.42 2.62 4.96
CA THR A 50 -3.33 3.42 4.13
C THR A 50 -2.83 4.84 3.87
N ASP A 51 -3.47 5.53 2.94
CA ASP A 51 -3.17 6.91 2.53
C ASP A 51 -3.81 8.00 3.42
N GLY A 52 -4.45 7.62 4.51
CA GLY A 52 -5.16 8.55 5.39
C GLY A 52 -6.56 8.94 4.87
N TYR A 53 -7.14 8.17 3.96
CA TYR A 53 -8.53 8.32 3.56
C TYR A 53 -9.45 8.00 4.74
N GLN A 54 -10.34 8.95 5.07
CA GLN A 54 -11.17 8.93 6.29
C GLN A 54 -11.94 7.60 6.55
N PRO A 55 -12.49 6.92 5.56
CA PRO A 55 -13.17 5.64 5.76
C PRO A 55 -12.31 4.56 6.44
N TYR A 56 -10.99 4.51 6.20
CA TYR A 56 -10.10 3.56 6.87
C TYR A 56 -10.01 3.82 8.38
N HIS A 57 -10.02 5.10 8.79
CA HIS A 57 -10.01 5.47 10.21
C HIS A 57 -11.32 5.06 10.91
N THR A 58 -12.44 5.05 10.18
CA THR A 58 -13.74 4.60 10.70
C THR A 58 -13.76 3.09 10.91
N ILE A 59 -13.14 2.32 10.03
CA ILE A 59 -13.04 0.86 10.16
C ILE A 59 -12.32 0.48 11.46
N MET A 60 -11.18 1.13 11.75
CA MET A 60 -10.43 0.89 12.97
C MET A 60 -11.26 1.17 14.24
N LYS A 61 -12.14 2.18 14.21
CA LYS A 61 -13.04 2.49 15.33
C LYS A 61 -14.11 1.42 15.53
N ASN A 62 -14.48 0.71 14.47
CA ASN A 62 -15.56 -0.28 14.46
C ASN A 62 -15.04 -1.72 14.59
N SER A 63 -13.73 -1.94 14.60
CA SER A 63 -13.11 -3.26 14.69
C SER A 63 -11.90 -3.23 15.62
N ASN A 64 -11.87 -4.14 16.59
CA ASN A 64 -10.71 -4.33 17.47
C ASN A 64 -9.62 -5.17 16.81
N ASP A 65 -9.90 -5.81 15.70
CA ASP A 65 -8.98 -6.73 15.00
C ASP A 65 -8.14 -6.01 13.95
N ILE A 66 -8.52 -4.78 13.54
CA ILE A 66 -7.82 -4.02 12.49
C ILE A 66 -7.15 -2.79 13.10
N THR A 67 -5.83 -2.73 12.96
CA THR A 67 -5.03 -1.55 13.28
C THR A 67 -4.69 -0.82 11.97
N VAL A 68 -4.82 0.51 11.94
CA VAL A 68 -4.46 1.32 10.77
C VAL A 68 -3.10 1.97 10.97
N ALA A 69 -2.22 1.82 9.99
CA ALA A 69 -0.95 2.52 9.89
C ALA A 69 -1.00 3.57 8.76
N GLY A 70 -0.42 4.74 9.01
CA GLY A 70 -0.35 5.83 8.05
C GLY A 70 0.82 5.66 7.07
N CYS A 71 0.73 6.34 5.93
CA CYS A 71 1.73 6.31 4.87
C CYS A 71 2.59 7.59 4.88
N TYR A 72 3.88 7.45 5.22
CA TYR A 72 4.84 8.57 5.19
C TYR A 72 5.07 9.13 3.79
N SER A 73 4.92 8.33 2.74
CA SER A 73 5.03 8.81 1.35
C SER A 73 4.01 9.90 1.03
N HIS A 74 2.80 9.79 1.58
CA HIS A 74 1.74 10.81 1.41
C HIS A 74 2.07 12.11 2.14
N VAL A 75 2.58 12.03 3.37
CA VAL A 75 3.06 13.21 4.12
C VAL A 75 4.19 13.88 3.37
N ARG A 76 5.22 13.10 2.99
CA ARG A 76 6.38 13.57 2.24
C ARG A 76 5.99 14.28 0.94
N ARG A 77 5.05 13.71 0.18
CA ARG A 77 4.59 14.25 -1.10
C ARG A 77 4.04 15.66 -0.94
N LYS A 78 3.24 15.92 0.11
CA LYS A 78 2.67 17.25 0.36
C LYS A 78 3.74 18.32 0.57
N PHE A 79 4.79 18.02 1.30
CA PHE A 79 5.93 18.93 1.49
C PHE A 79 6.81 19.01 0.23
N ALA A 80 7.10 17.89 -0.42
CA ALA A 80 7.92 17.85 -1.62
C ALA A 80 7.34 18.65 -2.79
N GLU A 81 6.01 18.72 -2.92
CA GLU A 81 5.34 19.52 -3.95
C GLU A 81 5.58 21.05 -3.75
N ILE A 82 5.76 21.50 -2.51
CA ILE A 82 6.08 22.89 -2.21
C ILE A 82 7.52 23.22 -2.64
N VAL A 83 8.45 22.29 -2.38
CA VAL A 83 9.86 22.44 -2.76
C VAL A 83 10.05 22.34 -4.29
N LYS A 84 9.35 21.45 -4.97
CA LYS A 84 9.41 21.30 -6.44
C LYS A 84 8.96 22.55 -7.22
N ALA A 85 8.20 23.43 -6.60
CA ALA A 85 7.76 24.67 -7.22
C ALA A 85 8.88 25.74 -7.34
N VAL A 86 10.08 25.48 -6.78
CA VAL A 86 11.25 26.37 -6.86
C VAL A 86 11.91 26.25 -8.21
N ARG A 87 12.17 27.35 -8.90
CA ARG A 87 12.97 27.36 -10.12
C ARG A 87 14.45 27.19 -9.80
N LYS A 88 15.18 26.54 -10.70
CA LYS A 88 16.62 26.32 -10.52
C LYS A 88 17.36 27.65 -10.37
N GLY A 89 18.06 27.84 -9.25
CA GLY A 89 18.82 29.07 -8.95
C GLY A 89 18.08 30.13 -8.14
N GLU A 90 16.79 29.95 -7.84
CA GLU A 90 16.04 30.83 -6.94
C GLU A 90 16.31 30.48 -5.46
N LYS A 91 16.31 31.51 -4.60
CA LYS A 91 16.34 31.28 -3.14
C LYS A 91 15.00 30.72 -2.67
N LEU A 92 15.06 29.83 -1.70
CA LEU A 92 13.84 29.31 -1.06
C LEU A 92 13.13 30.43 -0.29
N THR A 93 11.83 30.44 -0.36
CA THR A 93 11.00 31.21 0.55
C THR A 93 10.95 30.52 1.92
N PRO A 94 10.61 31.22 3.02
CA PRO A 94 10.48 30.60 4.34
C PRO A 94 9.56 29.36 4.35
N ALA A 95 8.47 29.38 3.61
CA ALA A 95 7.57 28.24 3.48
C ALA A 95 8.23 27.03 2.77
N GLN A 96 9.09 27.29 1.80
CA GLN A 96 9.84 26.26 1.08
C GLN A 96 10.99 25.69 1.92
N GLU A 97 11.62 26.53 2.74
CA GLU A 97 12.65 26.09 3.71
C GLU A 97 12.05 25.12 4.75
N ILE A 98 10.89 25.47 5.31
CA ILE A 98 10.15 24.58 6.23
C ILE A 98 9.78 23.27 5.52
N ALA A 99 9.28 23.34 4.30
CA ALA A 99 8.91 22.15 3.54
C ALA A 99 10.12 21.27 3.20
N ALA A 100 11.27 21.87 2.87
CA ALA A 100 12.53 21.15 2.62
C ALA A 100 13.04 20.45 3.89
N GLU A 101 12.96 21.11 5.04
CA GLU A 101 13.33 20.49 6.31
C GLU A 101 12.40 19.31 6.65
N ALA A 102 11.08 19.44 6.42
CA ALA A 102 10.15 18.32 6.60
C ALA A 102 10.52 17.11 5.73
N VAL A 103 10.83 17.34 4.45
CA VAL A 103 11.27 16.28 3.53
C VAL A 103 12.53 15.60 4.04
N LYS A 104 13.53 16.39 4.45
CA LYS A 104 14.80 15.87 4.98
C LYS A 104 14.59 15.00 6.23
N ARG A 105 13.74 15.42 7.15
CA ARG A 105 13.42 14.65 8.38
C ARG A 105 12.74 13.33 8.03
N ILE A 106 11.77 13.34 7.11
CA ILE A 106 11.10 12.11 6.65
C ILE A 106 12.07 11.20 5.91
N ASP A 107 12.96 11.74 5.06
CA ASP A 107 13.98 10.95 4.35
C ASP A 107 14.96 10.26 5.31
N ALA A 108 15.25 10.88 6.46
CA ALA A 108 16.07 10.25 7.51
C ALA A 108 15.38 9.01 8.11
N LEU A 109 14.04 9.04 8.29
CA LEU A 109 13.29 7.87 8.76
C LEU A 109 13.41 6.70 7.75
N TYR A 110 13.18 6.98 6.46
CA TYR A 110 13.34 5.98 5.39
C TYR A 110 14.76 5.41 5.34
N HIS A 111 15.76 6.29 5.43
CA HIS A 111 17.15 5.86 5.38
C HIS A 111 17.51 4.90 6.52
N LEU A 112 17.03 5.18 7.73
CA LEU A 112 17.29 4.32 8.89
C LEU A 112 16.49 3.01 8.81
N ASP A 113 15.19 3.05 8.52
CA ASP A 113 14.37 1.83 8.44
C ASP A 113 14.85 0.88 7.35
N ASN A 114 15.32 1.43 6.21
CA ASN A 114 15.84 0.63 5.11
C ASN A 114 17.12 -0.15 5.44
N LYS A 115 17.92 0.28 6.42
CA LYS A 115 19.12 -0.47 6.86
C LYS A 115 18.74 -1.81 7.50
N PHE A 116 17.54 -1.91 8.04
CA PHE A 116 17.03 -3.07 8.76
C PHE A 116 15.88 -3.77 8.03
N LYS A 117 15.69 -3.48 6.74
CA LYS A 117 14.57 -4.05 5.96
C LYS A 117 14.65 -5.58 5.82
N ASP A 118 15.89 -6.12 5.82
CA ASP A 118 16.17 -7.55 5.65
C ASP A 118 16.62 -8.22 6.98
N SER A 119 16.56 -7.49 8.10
CA SER A 119 16.79 -8.00 9.45
C SER A 119 15.58 -8.76 9.99
N SER A 120 15.77 -9.50 11.09
CA SER A 120 14.66 -10.11 11.82
C SER A 120 13.67 -9.06 12.33
N ASP A 121 12.45 -9.49 12.60
CA ASP A 121 11.42 -8.61 13.17
C ASP A 121 11.85 -8.04 14.53
N GLU A 122 12.56 -8.81 15.33
CA GLU A 122 13.10 -8.38 16.64
C GLU A 122 14.14 -7.26 16.49
N GLU A 123 15.12 -7.44 15.58
CA GLU A 123 16.13 -6.43 15.30
C GLU A 123 15.53 -5.16 14.71
N ARG A 124 14.56 -5.33 13.81
CA ARG A 124 13.85 -4.20 13.19
C ARG A 124 13.04 -3.44 14.22
N LEU A 125 12.31 -4.14 15.10
CA LEU A 125 11.55 -3.53 16.19
C LEU A 125 12.50 -2.77 17.14
N LYS A 126 13.60 -3.39 17.56
CA LYS A 126 14.61 -2.74 18.42
C LYS A 126 15.14 -1.45 17.78
N ASN A 127 15.52 -1.50 16.50
CA ASN A 127 15.99 -0.32 15.77
C ASN A 127 14.92 0.78 15.72
N ARG A 128 13.66 0.41 15.47
CA ARG A 128 12.55 1.36 15.45
C ARG A 128 12.34 2.03 16.80
N GLN A 129 12.43 1.28 17.89
CA GLN A 129 12.28 1.83 19.23
C GLN A 129 13.45 2.72 19.65
N GLU A 130 14.69 2.28 19.41
CA GLU A 130 15.88 2.96 19.90
C GLU A 130 16.32 4.14 19.03
N ASN A 131 16.20 4.01 17.68
CA ASN A 131 16.79 4.96 16.75
C ASN A 131 15.74 5.76 15.93
N ILE A 132 14.59 5.17 15.61
CA ILE A 132 13.60 5.83 14.76
C ILE A 132 12.54 6.56 15.58
N ARG A 133 12.09 6.00 16.71
CA ARG A 133 11.11 6.65 17.58
C ARG A 133 11.53 8.07 18.01
N PRO A 134 12.78 8.31 18.48
CA PRO A 134 13.20 9.66 18.80
C PRO A 134 13.12 10.66 17.65
N LEU A 135 13.40 10.21 16.40
CA LEU A 135 13.29 11.07 15.22
C LEU A 135 11.82 11.35 14.85
N VAL A 136 10.94 10.39 15.04
CA VAL A 136 9.50 10.57 14.87
C VAL A 136 8.96 11.56 15.90
N ASP A 137 9.37 11.43 17.15
CA ASP A 137 9.01 12.35 18.23
C ASP A 137 9.48 13.77 17.94
N ASP A 138 10.74 13.93 17.51
CA ASP A 138 11.30 15.21 17.13
C ASP A 138 10.60 15.82 15.89
N PHE A 139 10.25 14.99 14.89
CA PHE A 139 9.51 15.44 13.74
C PHE A 139 8.14 16.02 14.12
N PHE A 140 7.36 15.32 14.94
CA PHE A 140 6.04 15.78 15.33
C PHE A 140 6.10 16.95 16.34
N ALA A 141 7.07 16.96 17.25
CA ALA A 141 7.32 18.10 18.10
C ALA A 141 7.62 19.35 17.26
N TRP A 142 8.48 19.22 16.24
CA TRP A 142 8.81 20.30 15.31
C TRP A 142 7.60 20.72 14.48
N VAL A 143 6.78 19.79 13.94
CA VAL A 143 5.55 20.14 13.21
C VAL A 143 4.61 20.99 14.08
N LYS A 144 4.45 20.65 15.35
CA LYS A 144 3.59 21.37 16.32
C LYS A 144 4.11 22.76 16.73
N THR A 145 5.37 23.09 16.39
CA THR A 145 5.85 24.48 16.60
C THR A 145 5.23 25.48 15.63
N PHE A 146 4.65 25.01 14.51
CA PHE A 146 4.01 25.86 13.54
C PHE A 146 2.51 25.95 13.82
N ASP A 147 2.05 27.13 14.25
CA ASP A 147 0.62 27.40 14.28
C ASP A 147 0.09 27.48 12.85
N SER A 148 -0.67 26.47 12.46
CA SER A 148 -1.21 26.37 11.10
C SER A 148 -2.13 27.56 10.73
N GLN A 149 -2.70 28.26 11.70
CA GLN A 149 -3.54 29.43 11.45
C GLN A 149 -2.72 30.66 11.04
N THR A 150 -1.48 30.76 11.53
CA THR A 150 -0.59 31.89 11.26
C THR A 150 0.29 31.69 10.02
N VAL A 151 0.39 30.45 9.53
CA VAL A 151 1.15 30.14 8.31
C VAL A 151 0.46 30.77 7.08
N SER A 152 1.13 31.72 6.41
CA SER A 152 0.60 32.42 5.24
C SER A 152 0.42 31.55 4.00
N SER A 153 1.31 30.55 3.80
CA SER A 153 1.23 29.63 2.67
C SER A 153 0.14 28.57 2.88
N SER A 154 -0.91 28.61 2.06
CA SER A 154 -2.02 27.65 2.13
C SER A 154 -1.57 26.19 1.89
N LYS A 155 -0.59 25.98 0.99
CA LYS A 155 -0.03 24.65 0.73
C LYS A 155 0.75 24.12 1.92
N LEU A 156 1.58 24.96 2.58
CA LEU A 156 2.32 24.56 3.76
C LEU A 156 1.37 24.28 4.92
N ARG A 157 0.35 25.11 5.13
CA ARG A 157 -0.70 24.87 6.12
C ARG A 157 -1.38 23.51 5.93
N THR A 158 -1.75 23.20 4.69
CA THR A 158 -2.36 21.89 4.35
C THR A 158 -1.42 20.73 4.63
N ALA A 159 -0.13 20.87 4.35
CA ALA A 159 0.86 19.82 4.61
C ALA A 159 1.08 19.58 6.11
N LEU A 160 1.21 20.67 6.90
CA LEU A 160 1.37 20.61 8.36
C LEU A 160 0.14 19.97 9.02
N ASN A 161 -1.07 20.48 8.70
CA ASN A 161 -2.32 19.92 9.23
C ASN A 161 -2.49 18.44 8.88
N TYR A 162 -2.11 18.05 7.66
CA TYR A 162 -2.18 16.64 7.28
C TYR A 162 -1.21 15.79 8.12
N ALA A 163 0.03 16.24 8.30
CA ALA A 163 0.99 15.53 9.12
C ALA A 163 0.50 15.37 10.56
N GLU A 164 0.00 16.44 11.17
CA GLU A 164 -0.52 16.44 12.54
C GLU A 164 -1.74 15.52 12.70
N ASN A 165 -2.72 15.62 11.79
CA ASN A 165 -3.93 14.79 11.82
C ASN A 165 -3.64 13.29 11.59
N GLN A 166 -2.52 12.97 10.95
CA GLN A 166 -2.10 11.59 10.69
C GLN A 166 -1.11 11.06 11.72
N GLU A 167 -0.65 11.85 12.69
CA GLU A 167 0.38 11.47 13.67
C GLU A 167 0.10 10.12 14.33
N TYR A 168 -1.11 9.90 14.82
CA TYR A 168 -1.51 8.67 15.48
C TYR A 168 -1.24 7.43 14.60
N TYR A 169 -1.70 7.49 13.36
CA TYR A 169 -1.55 6.39 12.39
C TYR A 169 -0.12 6.23 11.90
N LEU A 170 0.61 7.36 11.75
CA LEU A 170 2.00 7.35 11.32
C LEU A 170 2.96 6.78 12.37
N ARG A 171 2.55 6.71 13.63
CA ARG A 171 3.33 6.09 14.71
C ARG A 171 3.16 4.57 14.78
N THR A 172 2.11 4.01 14.20
CA THR A 172 1.77 2.58 14.28
C THR A 172 2.92 1.66 13.85
N PHE A 173 3.67 2.02 12.80
CA PHE A 173 4.77 1.19 12.30
C PHE A 173 5.90 0.99 13.33
N LEU A 174 6.01 1.88 14.31
CA LEU A 174 7.06 1.79 15.35
C LEU A 174 6.92 0.53 16.20
N ASP A 175 5.70 0.05 16.39
CA ASP A 175 5.39 -1.10 17.24
C ASP A 175 5.11 -2.38 16.43
N HIS A 176 5.15 -2.28 15.08
CA HIS A 176 4.85 -3.35 14.14
C HIS A 176 5.99 -3.53 13.13
N PRO A 177 6.99 -4.38 13.41
CA PRO A 177 8.19 -4.52 12.57
C PRO A 177 7.90 -4.97 11.14
N GLU A 178 6.83 -5.74 10.91
CA GLU A 178 6.38 -6.20 9.61
C GLU A 178 5.80 -5.08 8.73
N VAL A 179 5.34 -3.98 9.34
CA VAL A 179 4.64 -2.89 8.66
C VAL A 179 5.64 -1.96 7.97
N PRO A 180 5.48 -1.69 6.65
CA PRO A 180 6.31 -0.71 5.94
C PRO A 180 5.93 0.74 6.30
N LEU A 181 6.84 1.68 6.04
CA LEU A 181 6.59 3.12 6.24
C LEU A 181 5.56 3.68 5.24
N ASP A 182 5.29 2.98 4.15
CA ASP A 182 4.36 3.44 3.12
C ASP A 182 3.67 2.29 2.39
N ASN A 183 2.63 2.63 1.62
CA ASN A 183 1.88 1.72 0.76
C ASN A 183 2.28 1.80 -0.72
N ASN A 184 3.50 2.26 -1.03
CA ASN A 184 3.95 2.49 -2.40
C ASN A 184 3.92 1.22 -3.27
N ASP A 185 4.09 0.03 -2.71
CA ASP A 185 4.01 -1.23 -3.45
C ASP A 185 2.60 -1.50 -3.97
N ALA A 186 1.59 -1.29 -3.14
CA ALA A 186 0.19 -1.35 -3.57
C ALA A 186 -0.11 -0.28 -4.63
N GLU A 187 0.35 0.97 -4.43
CA GLU A 187 0.15 2.04 -5.41
C GLU A 187 0.87 1.76 -6.74
N ARG A 188 2.05 1.15 -6.71
CA ARG A 188 2.74 0.74 -7.93
C ARG A 188 2.00 -0.36 -8.67
N SER A 189 1.39 -1.30 -7.96
CA SER A 189 0.66 -2.38 -8.59
C SER A 189 -0.61 -1.88 -9.29
N ILE A 190 -1.38 -0.97 -8.68
CA ILE A 190 -2.57 -0.42 -9.35
C ILE A 190 -2.22 0.36 -10.63
N ARG A 191 -1.02 0.94 -10.73
CA ARG A 191 -0.56 1.61 -11.96
C ARG A 191 -0.49 0.64 -13.14
N LYS A 192 -0.14 -0.63 -12.92
CA LYS A 192 -0.10 -1.65 -13.97
C LYS A 192 -1.49 -1.86 -14.57
N PHE A 193 -2.52 -1.90 -13.74
CA PHE A 193 -3.90 -1.93 -14.19
C PHE A 193 -4.27 -0.66 -14.97
N CYS A 194 -3.90 0.52 -14.46
CA CYS A 194 -4.16 1.80 -15.12
C CYS A 194 -3.44 1.92 -16.48
N VAL A 195 -2.22 1.40 -16.60
CA VAL A 195 -1.48 1.35 -17.88
C VAL A 195 -2.16 0.37 -18.84
N GLY A 196 -2.60 -0.78 -18.37
CA GLY A 196 -3.36 -1.75 -19.15
C GLY A 196 -4.60 -1.13 -19.82
N LYS A 197 -5.21 -0.14 -19.19
CA LYS A 197 -6.32 0.62 -19.75
C LYS A 197 -6.02 1.21 -21.12
N HIS A 198 -4.79 1.56 -21.44
CA HIS A 198 -4.41 2.05 -22.77
C HIS A 198 -4.55 0.98 -23.87
N ASN A 199 -4.61 -0.30 -23.50
CA ASN A 199 -4.82 -1.40 -24.44
C ASN A 199 -6.29 -1.76 -24.62
N TRP A 200 -7.04 -1.87 -23.50
CA TRP A 200 -8.43 -2.32 -23.54
C TRP A 200 -9.46 -1.18 -23.42
N HIS A 201 -9.03 0.06 -23.16
CA HIS A 201 -9.81 1.32 -23.10
C HIS A 201 -10.99 1.33 -22.15
N ILE A 202 -11.91 0.37 -22.23
CA ILE A 202 -13.14 0.29 -21.44
C ILE A 202 -13.35 -1.14 -20.97
N ILE A 203 -13.80 -1.28 -19.72
CA ILE A 203 -14.39 -2.51 -19.20
C ILE A 203 -15.90 -2.25 -19.16
N ASP A 204 -16.63 -2.89 -20.06
CA ASP A 204 -18.05 -2.56 -20.32
C ASP A 204 -19.02 -3.28 -19.36
N SER A 205 -18.56 -4.27 -18.62
CA SER A 205 -19.40 -5.04 -17.70
C SER A 205 -18.77 -5.26 -16.32
N LYS A 206 -19.61 -5.45 -15.31
CA LYS A 206 -19.16 -5.82 -13.96
C LYS A 206 -18.41 -7.14 -13.96
N ASN A 207 -18.91 -8.14 -14.71
CA ASN A 207 -18.25 -9.44 -14.83
C ASN A 207 -16.87 -9.32 -15.50
N GLY A 208 -16.75 -8.47 -16.54
CA GLY A 208 -15.46 -8.18 -17.17
C GLY A 208 -14.49 -7.50 -16.21
N ALA A 209 -14.98 -6.61 -15.35
CA ALA A 209 -14.15 -5.97 -14.32
C ALA A 209 -13.69 -6.97 -13.25
N ALA A 210 -14.58 -7.82 -12.75
CA ALA A 210 -14.25 -8.88 -11.80
C ALA A 210 -13.26 -9.90 -12.40
N SER A 211 -13.48 -10.31 -13.65
CA SER A 211 -12.52 -11.19 -14.35
C SER A 211 -11.15 -10.52 -14.51
N SER A 212 -11.11 -9.24 -14.86
CA SER A 212 -9.85 -8.49 -14.96
C SER A 212 -9.14 -8.44 -13.61
N ALA A 213 -9.86 -8.15 -12.52
CA ALA A 213 -9.32 -8.14 -11.16
C ALA A 213 -8.69 -9.49 -10.81
N PHE A 214 -9.40 -10.59 -11.08
CA PHE A 214 -8.93 -11.94 -10.85
C PHE A 214 -7.62 -12.26 -11.60
N TYR A 215 -7.57 -11.98 -12.92
CA TYR A 215 -6.36 -12.24 -13.71
C TYR A 215 -5.17 -11.36 -13.30
N TYR A 216 -5.41 -10.09 -12.94
CA TYR A 216 -4.35 -9.23 -12.41
C TYR A 216 -3.84 -9.73 -11.06
N SER A 217 -4.73 -10.21 -10.17
CA SER A 217 -4.34 -10.80 -8.88
C SER A 217 -3.40 -11.99 -9.08
N ILE A 218 -3.77 -12.93 -9.94
CA ILE A 218 -2.96 -14.11 -10.24
C ILE A 218 -1.62 -13.72 -10.87
N ALA A 219 -1.63 -12.86 -11.90
CA ALA A 219 -0.42 -12.50 -12.64
C ALA A 219 0.58 -11.73 -11.78
N GLU A 220 0.12 -10.77 -10.98
CA GLU A 220 1.00 -9.96 -10.14
C GLU A 220 1.49 -10.74 -8.92
N THR A 221 0.66 -11.61 -8.33
CA THR A 221 1.10 -12.52 -7.27
C THR A 221 2.13 -13.52 -7.80
N ALA A 222 1.92 -14.10 -8.97
CA ALA A 222 2.90 -15.00 -9.60
C ALA A 222 4.25 -14.32 -9.80
N LYS A 223 4.28 -13.08 -10.35
CA LYS A 223 5.50 -12.29 -10.49
C LYS A 223 6.21 -12.05 -9.17
N ALA A 224 5.46 -11.72 -8.13
CA ALA A 224 6.00 -11.45 -6.80
C ALA A 224 6.64 -12.68 -6.16
N ASN A 225 6.14 -13.88 -6.51
CA ASN A 225 6.69 -15.16 -6.08
C ASN A 225 7.73 -15.74 -7.07
N GLY A 226 8.29 -14.93 -7.98
CA GLY A 226 9.38 -15.35 -8.87
C GLY A 226 8.95 -16.26 -10.02
N LEU A 227 7.67 -16.29 -10.34
CA LEU A 227 7.13 -17.12 -11.43
C LEU A 227 7.06 -16.32 -12.74
N LYS A 228 7.04 -17.07 -13.87
CA LYS A 228 6.67 -16.59 -15.20
C LYS A 228 5.14 -16.60 -15.33
N PRO A 229 4.45 -15.46 -15.37
CA PRO A 229 2.99 -15.44 -15.29
C PRO A 229 2.30 -16.25 -16.38
N TYR A 230 2.83 -16.23 -17.61
CA TYR A 230 2.26 -16.96 -18.73
C TYR A 230 2.34 -18.50 -18.51
N GLU A 231 3.52 -19.02 -18.15
CA GLU A 231 3.70 -20.44 -17.92
C GLU A 231 2.94 -20.92 -16.68
N TYR A 232 2.91 -20.11 -15.64
CA TYR A 232 2.13 -20.40 -14.45
C TYR A 232 0.63 -20.43 -14.74
N MET A 233 0.09 -19.44 -15.44
CA MET A 233 -1.33 -19.42 -15.80
C MET A 233 -1.71 -20.59 -16.70
N ARG A 234 -0.85 -20.95 -17.65
CA ARG A 234 -1.05 -22.10 -18.52
C ARG A 234 -1.12 -23.40 -17.70
N TYR A 235 -0.18 -23.56 -16.77
CA TYR A 235 -0.16 -24.72 -15.85
C TYR A 235 -1.41 -24.73 -14.97
N LEU A 236 -1.71 -23.60 -14.30
CA LEU A 236 -2.88 -23.47 -13.43
C LEU A 236 -4.17 -23.87 -14.13
N ILE A 237 -4.42 -23.34 -15.33
CA ILE A 237 -5.60 -23.69 -16.12
C ILE A 237 -5.60 -25.19 -16.48
N SER A 238 -4.45 -25.74 -16.89
CA SER A 238 -4.36 -27.17 -17.26
C SER A 238 -4.62 -28.10 -16.09
N GLU A 239 -4.32 -27.69 -14.86
CA GLU A 239 -4.65 -28.45 -13.66
C GLU A 239 -6.12 -28.28 -13.26
N LEU A 240 -6.63 -27.03 -13.25
CA LEU A 240 -7.99 -26.75 -12.82
C LEU A 240 -9.06 -27.41 -13.70
N ILE A 241 -8.83 -27.57 -15.01
CA ILE A 241 -9.78 -28.24 -15.92
C ILE A 241 -9.95 -29.74 -15.65
N LYS A 242 -9.04 -30.35 -14.87
CA LYS A 242 -9.14 -31.79 -14.49
C LYS A 242 -10.24 -32.02 -13.44
N TYR A 243 -10.68 -30.97 -12.77
CA TYR A 243 -11.67 -31.04 -11.70
C TYR A 243 -13.05 -30.58 -12.20
N PRO A 244 -14.15 -31.19 -11.69
CA PRO A 244 -15.50 -30.64 -11.90
C PRO A 244 -15.61 -29.23 -11.31
N ARG A 245 -16.35 -28.35 -12.00
CA ARG A 245 -16.38 -26.88 -11.75
C ARG A 245 -16.62 -26.44 -10.31
N GLU A 246 -17.10 -27.29 -9.41
CA GLU A 246 -17.52 -26.91 -8.05
C GLU A 246 -16.86 -27.76 -6.94
N ASN A 247 -15.93 -28.65 -7.27
CA ASN A 247 -15.36 -29.59 -6.31
C ASN A 247 -13.84 -29.76 -6.44
N ILE A 248 -13.10 -28.65 -6.33
CA ILE A 248 -11.64 -28.74 -6.22
C ILE A 248 -11.31 -28.85 -4.72
N PRO A 249 -10.65 -29.94 -4.26
CA PRO A 249 -10.23 -30.06 -2.88
C PRO A 249 -9.29 -28.92 -2.49
N TYR A 250 -9.41 -28.42 -1.24
CA TYR A 250 -8.61 -27.31 -0.77
C TYR A 250 -7.11 -27.58 -0.81
N ASP A 251 -6.70 -28.80 -0.44
CA ASP A 251 -5.30 -29.23 -0.51
C ASP A 251 -4.73 -29.28 -1.94
N GLU A 252 -5.56 -29.55 -2.94
CA GLU A 252 -5.15 -29.47 -4.34
C GLU A 252 -5.03 -28.00 -4.81
N LEU A 253 -5.94 -27.12 -4.35
CA LEU A 253 -5.80 -25.70 -4.61
C LEU A 253 -4.53 -25.10 -3.98
N GLU A 254 -4.17 -25.51 -2.76
CA GLU A 254 -2.93 -25.06 -2.12
C GLU A 254 -1.68 -25.43 -2.93
N LYS A 255 -1.63 -26.60 -3.53
CA LYS A 255 -0.52 -27.03 -4.42
C LYS A 255 -0.39 -26.15 -5.67
N LEU A 256 -1.47 -25.51 -6.09
CA LEU A 256 -1.52 -24.65 -7.27
C LEU A 256 -1.25 -23.18 -6.95
N MET A 257 -1.15 -22.79 -5.67
CA MET A 257 -0.90 -21.40 -5.30
C MET A 257 0.49 -20.91 -5.79
N PRO A 258 0.64 -19.60 -6.09
CA PRO A 258 1.89 -19.05 -6.63
C PRO A 258 3.14 -19.23 -5.75
N TRP A 259 2.96 -19.56 -4.50
CA TRP A 259 4.02 -19.80 -3.51
C TRP A 259 4.26 -21.28 -3.21
N SER A 260 3.58 -22.17 -3.93
CA SER A 260 3.73 -23.60 -3.68
C SER A 260 5.06 -24.13 -4.22
N ASP A 261 5.74 -24.94 -3.40
CA ASP A 261 6.99 -25.60 -3.78
C ASP A 261 6.78 -26.76 -4.77
N THR A 262 5.51 -27.15 -5.02
CA THR A 262 5.17 -28.23 -5.94
C THR A 262 5.00 -27.80 -7.39
N LEU A 263 5.12 -26.49 -7.67
CA LEU A 263 4.98 -25.96 -9.02
C LEU A 263 6.12 -26.43 -9.93
N PRO A 264 5.83 -26.78 -11.21
CA PRO A 264 6.84 -27.21 -12.17
C PRO A 264 7.92 -26.14 -12.41
N GLU A 265 9.17 -26.57 -12.65
CA GLU A 265 10.31 -25.68 -12.94
C GLU A 265 10.05 -24.69 -14.10
N ILE A 266 9.24 -25.11 -15.08
CA ILE A 266 8.89 -24.25 -16.21
C ILE A 266 8.19 -22.96 -15.76
N CYS A 267 7.47 -23.01 -14.63
CA CYS A 267 6.75 -21.88 -14.05
C CYS A 267 7.70 -20.87 -13.39
N HIS A 268 8.91 -21.25 -13.01
CA HIS A 268 9.85 -20.43 -12.29
C HIS A 268 10.72 -19.57 -13.22
N ASN A 269 11.05 -18.35 -12.80
CA ASN A 269 12.08 -17.56 -13.45
C ASN A 269 13.43 -18.29 -13.29
N LYS A 270 14.27 -18.29 -14.34
CA LYS A 270 15.66 -18.73 -14.19
C LYS A 270 16.35 -17.77 -13.21
N LYS A 271 16.97 -18.34 -12.18
CA LYS A 271 17.85 -17.58 -11.27
C LYS A 271 19.06 -17.04 -12.01
#